data_e140053ba7f892215d8311284a2baa1f
#
_entry.id   e140053ba7f892215d8311284a2baa1f
#
_cell.length_a   1.000
_cell.length_b   1.000
_cell.length_c   1.000
_cell.angle_alpha   90.00
_cell.angle_beta   90.00
_cell.angle_gamma   90.00
#
_symmetry.space_group_name_H-M   'P 1'
#
loop_
_entity.id
_entity.type
_entity.pdbx_description
1 polymer ?
#
loop_
_entity_poly.entity_id
_entity_poly.type
_entity_poly.pdbx_seq_one_letter_code
_entity_poly.pdbx_strand_id
1 'polypeptide(L)'
;MTSASDLLTRAVEQVVPHDLAEKKLKSGKKLRIYLGIDPTGAKLHIGHSVPLRKLKAFQDAGHDVIFLVGSFTAMIGDPTGQDAIRKPLTREQVEENFQTYKQQAGKILDFKKVELRYNHEWLDKMNFADIMNLAKHFTVQQMLQREMFKVRMSYKAVCPKCKTVFPIIRSTDVSFEEIADTIHEVECPECKHTFKPKKKDLLEEDPVSPNEFLYPLMQGYDSVMLDVDFELGGNDQLFNMLCGRKLQKAFGKREKAVLTTKLIEGIDGRKMSKTYNNCIYLDDEPSDMFGKVMSVKDDLMETYFECCTDVPMDEAKKILKGSPREAKARLGREIVTLYHGAAAAESAEAAFNKVFKDKELPDDIPEVTVKSGTLLIDLIVAQKLAPSKSEARRLIEQGGVKLNDTVVESLDATAEEGIMKVGKRKFLKIAKKG
;
A
#
# COMPACT_ATOMS: atom_id res chain seq x y z
N MET A 1 -23.68 -12.75 -9.70
CA MET A 1 -23.60 -13.02 -8.25
C MET A 1 -22.26 -13.64 -7.96
N THR A 2 -21.47 -13.07 -7.06
CA THR A 2 -20.19 -13.63 -6.62
C THR A 2 -20.48 -14.97 -5.95
N SER A 3 -19.88 -16.06 -6.40
CA SER A 3 -20.08 -17.38 -5.78
C SER A 3 -19.42 -17.43 -4.39
N ALA A 4 -19.91 -18.29 -3.50
CA ALA A 4 -19.25 -18.52 -2.21
C ALA A 4 -17.78 -18.97 -2.40
N SER A 5 -17.47 -19.65 -3.50
CA SER A 5 -16.11 -20.02 -3.90
C SER A 5 -15.26 -18.75 -4.19
N ASP A 6 -15.79 -17.76 -4.92
CA ASP A 6 -15.06 -16.55 -5.28
C ASP A 6 -14.73 -15.69 -4.06
N LEU A 7 -15.57 -15.75 -3.01
CA LEU A 7 -15.28 -15.03 -1.76
C LEU A 7 -14.01 -15.54 -1.08
N LEU A 8 -13.68 -16.83 -1.20
CA LEU A 8 -12.51 -17.44 -0.59
C LEU A 8 -11.31 -17.62 -1.52
N THR A 9 -11.42 -17.29 -2.81
CA THR A 9 -10.35 -17.53 -3.79
C THR A 9 -9.83 -16.29 -4.46
N ARG A 10 -10.69 -15.46 -5.10
CA ARG A 10 -10.24 -14.29 -5.87
C ARG A 10 -9.55 -13.24 -4.99
N ALA A 11 -8.36 -12.83 -5.35
CA ALA A 11 -7.52 -11.87 -4.62
C ALA A 11 -7.25 -12.27 -3.15
N VAL A 12 -7.37 -13.55 -2.83
CA VAL A 12 -7.13 -14.11 -1.50
C VAL A 12 -5.75 -14.74 -1.47
N GLU A 13 -4.99 -14.45 -0.42
CA GLU A 13 -3.70 -15.08 -0.14
C GLU A 13 -3.87 -16.27 0.79
N GLN A 14 -4.58 -16.08 1.90
CA GLN A 14 -4.80 -17.12 2.90
C GLN A 14 -6.18 -17.02 3.54
N VAL A 15 -6.72 -18.17 3.94
CA VAL A 15 -7.93 -18.29 4.77
C VAL A 15 -7.63 -19.22 5.95
N VAL A 16 -7.79 -18.73 7.18
CA VAL A 16 -7.41 -19.48 8.40
C VAL A 16 -8.51 -19.46 9.45
N PRO A 17 -9.07 -20.62 9.85
CA PRO A 17 -9.00 -21.92 9.18
C PRO A 17 -9.93 -21.97 7.97
N HIS A 18 -9.51 -22.64 6.92
CA HIS A 18 -10.25 -22.71 5.66
C HIS A 18 -11.59 -23.46 5.80
N ASP A 19 -11.58 -24.59 6.50
CA ASP A 19 -12.76 -25.43 6.76
C ASP A 19 -13.86 -24.70 7.51
N LEU A 20 -13.47 -23.89 8.51
CA LEU A 20 -14.41 -23.02 9.25
C LEU A 20 -15.04 -21.97 8.32
N ALA A 21 -14.22 -21.32 7.49
CA ALA A 21 -14.68 -20.31 6.55
C ALA A 21 -15.71 -20.89 5.56
N GLU A 22 -15.39 -22.03 4.96
CA GLU A 22 -16.32 -22.75 4.08
C GLU A 22 -17.62 -23.13 4.80
N LYS A 23 -17.52 -23.71 6.01
CA LYS A 23 -18.69 -24.09 6.81
C LYS A 23 -19.60 -22.89 7.07
N LYS A 24 -19.01 -21.74 7.43
CA LYS A 24 -19.79 -20.51 7.68
C LYS A 24 -20.50 -20.03 6.40
N LEU A 25 -19.82 -19.95 5.28
CA LEU A 25 -20.43 -19.53 4.01
C LEU A 25 -21.52 -20.50 3.52
N LYS A 26 -21.27 -21.82 3.65
CA LYS A 26 -22.26 -22.87 3.28
C LYS A 26 -23.48 -22.89 4.21
N SER A 27 -23.41 -22.27 5.39
CA SER A 27 -24.52 -22.24 6.35
C SER A 27 -25.75 -21.46 5.86
N GLY A 28 -25.60 -20.61 4.84
CA GLY A 28 -26.63 -19.70 4.36
C GLY A 28 -27.01 -18.58 5.34
N LYS A 29 -26.35 -18.50 6.49
CA LYS A 29 -26.59 -17.45 7.49
C LYS A 29 -25.94 -16.14 7.06
N LYS A 30 -26.57 -15.04 7.45
CA LYS A 30 -25.96 -13.72 7.34
C LYS A 30 -24.79 -13.62 8.30
N LEU A 31 -23.60 -13.39 7.79
CA LEU A 31 -22.34 -13.35 8.54
C LEU A 31 -21.95 -11.91 8.83
N ARG A 32 -21.17 -11.69 9.89
CA ARG A 32 -20.58 -10.40 10.23
C ARG A 32 -19.11 -10.39 9.82
N ILE A 33 -18.73 -9.48 8.94
CA ILE A 33 -17.40 -9.36 8.38
C ILE A 33 -16.86 -7.96 8.67
N TYR A 34 -15.62 -7.83 9.15
CA TYR A 34 -15.02 -6.52 9.31
C TYR A 34 -13.68 -6.38 8.59
N LEU A 35 -13.40 -5.13 8.25
CA LEU A 35 -12.11 -4.65 7.79
C LEU A 35 -11.73 -3.44 8.66
N GLY A 36 -10.58 -3.51 9.33
CA GLY A 36 -10.01 -2.41 10.10
C GLY A 36 -8.98 -1.64 9.29
N ILE A 37 -8.99 -0.31 9.40
CA ILE A 37 -8.01 0.57 8.74
C ILE A 37 -7.58 1.65 9.71
N ASP A 38 -6.27 1.83 9.85
CA ASP A 38 -5.66 2.99 10.50
C ASP A 38 -5.48 4.13 9.48
N PRO A 39 -6.17 5.27 9.63
CA PRO A 39 -6.05 6.37 8.68
C PRO A 39 -4.75 7.16 8.88
N THR A 40 -3.62 6.55 8.58
CA THR A 40 -2.27 7.11 8.76
C THR A 40 -1.81 8.05 7.66
N GLY A 41 -2.66 8.36 6.69
CA GLY A 41 -2.39 9.30 5.61
C GLY A 41 -3.64 9.60 4.79
N ALA A 42 -3.64 10.70 4.04
CA ALA A 42 -4.83 11.20 3.36
C ALA A 42 -5.20 10.45 2.05
N LYS A 43 -4.29 9.66 1.47
CA LYS A 43 -4.50 9.07 0.14
C LYS A 43 -4.48 7.55 0.15
N LEU A 44 -5.50 6.96 -0.48
CA LEU A 44 -5.57 5.53 -0.79
C LEU A 44 -4.96 5.24 -2.16
N HIS A 45 -4.12 4.23 -2.22
CA HIS A 45 -3.66 3.68 -3.50
C HIS A 45 -4.37 2.35 -3.80
N ILE A 46 -4.23 1.88 -5.02
CA ILE A 46 -4.91 0.67 -5.52
C ILE A 46 -4.63 -0.59 -4.65
N GLY A 47 -3.49 -0.65 -3.94
CA GLY A 47 -3.21 -1.72 -2.97
C GLY A 47 -4.21 -1.74 -1.80
N HIS A 48 -4.62 -0.57 -1.31
CA HIS A 48 -5.65 -0.47 -0.28
C HIS A 48 -7.04 -0.86 -0.80
N SER A 49 -7.26 -0.74 -2.11
CA SER A 49 -8.56 -1.12 -2.69
C SER A 49 -8.80 -2.63 -2.68
N VAL A 50 -7.77 -3.47 -2.62
CA VAL A 50 -7.91 -4.93 -2.67
C VAL A 50 -8.77 -5.46 -1.50
N PRO A 51 -8.42 -5.19 -0.22
CA PRO A 51 -9.28 -5.60 0.88
C PRO A 51 -10.65 -4.89 0.90
N LEU A 52 -10.74 -3.62 0.43
CA LEU A 52 -12.02 -2.92 0.29
C LEU A 52 -12.93 -3.60 -0.72
N ARG A 53 -12.42 -4.01 -1.88
CA ARG A 53 -13.14 -4.76 -2.90
C ARG A 53 -13.57 -6.14 -2.40
N LYS A 54 -12.73 -6.78 -1.59
CA LYS A 54 -13.11 -8.04 -0.93
C LYS A 54 -14.27 -7.82 0.05
N LEU A 55 -14.23 -6.76 0.87
CA LEU A 55 -15.34 -6.40 1.74
C LEU A 55 -16.62 -6.10 0.95
N LYS A 56 -16.50 -5.39 -0.19
CA LYS A 56 -17.60 -5.14 -1.12
C LYS A 56 -18.22 -6.44 -1.65
N ALA A 57 -17.40 -7.44 -2.00
CA ALA A 57 -17.90 -8.73 -2.46
C ALA A 57 -18.77 -9.44 -1.38
N PHE A 58 -18.39 -9.36 -0.11
CA PHE A 58 -19.22 -9.84 1.00
C PHE A 58 -20.50 -9.00 1.16
N GLN A 59 -20.42 -7.69 1.01
CA GLN A 59 -21.59 -6.80 1.03
C GLN A 59 -22.59 -7.19 -0.05
N ASP A 60 -22.12 -7.42 -1.29
CA ASP A 60 -22.93 -7.79 -2.44
C ASP A 60 -23.53 -9.20 -2.31
N ALA A 61 -22.86 -10.07 -1.57
CA ALA A 61 -23.39 -11.38 -1.20
C ALA A 61 -24.44 -11.32 -0.08
N GLY A 62 -24.75 -10.14 0.45
CA GLY A 62 -25.82 -9.90 1.42
C GLY A 62 -25.39 -10.06 2.89
N HIS A 63 -24.11 -10.13 3.18
CA HIS A 63 -23.58 -10.23 4.54
C HIS A 63 -23.52 -8.85 5.23
N ASP A 64 -23.43 -8.85 6.56
CA ASP A 64 -23.22 -7.64 7.36
C ASP A 64 -21.74 -7.25 7.34
N VAL A 65 -21.45 -6.11 6.76
CA VAL A 65 -20.08 -5.60 6.66
C VAL A 65 -19.84 -4.43 7.60
N ILE A 66 -18.73 -4.48 8.31
CA ILE A 66 -18.28 -3.48 9.27
C ILE A 66 -16.99 -2.87 8.75
N PHE A 67 -16.97 -1.54 8.70
CA PHE A 67 -15.75 -0.79 8.44
C PHE A 67 -15.28 -0.18 9.76
N LEU A 68 -14.16 -0.70 10.28
CA LEU A 68 -13.59 -0.25 11.54
C LEU A 68 -12.51 0.78 11.29
N VAL A 69 -12.68 1.94 11.88
CA VAL A 69 -11.67 3.00 11.90
C VAL A 69 -10.80 2.81 13.13
N GLY A 70 -9.51 2.60 12.90
CA GLY A 70 -8.49 2.52 13.96
C GLY A 70 -8.18 3.90 14.54
N SER A 71 -9.18 4.54 15.11
CA SER A 71 -9.07 5.91 15.65
C SER A 71 -8.21 6.01 16.90
N PHE A 72 -8.04 4.91 17.62
CA PHE A 72 -7.09 4.78 18.73
C PHE A 72 -5.76 4.20 18.25
N THR A 73 -5.81 3.11 17.49
CA THR A 73 -4.62 2.38 17.03
C THR A 73 -3.75 3.22 16.09
N ALA A 74 -4.36 4.09 15.27
CA ALA A 74 -3.61 5.00 14.40
C ALA A 74 -2.73 6.01 15.16
N MET A 75 -3.10 6.37 16.40
CA MET A 75 -2.27 7.22 17.26
C MET A 75 -1.05 6.47 17.81
N ILE A 76 -1.14 5.15 17.95
CA ILE A 76 -0.03 4.29 18.39
C ILE A 76 0.88 3.94 17.21
N GLY A 77 0.30 3.58 16.07
CA GLY A 77 0.95 3.16 14.84
C GLY A 77 1.24 1.66 14.78
N ASP A 78 0.78 1.01 13.71
CA ASP A 78 1.11 -0.40 13.45
C ASP A 78 2.60 -0.51 13.12
N PRO A 79 3.35 -1.34 13.85
CA PRO A 79 4.77 -1.59 13.57
C PRO A 79 5.00 -2.43 12.30
N THR A 80 3.97 -2.98 11.66
CA THR A 80 4.08 -3.85 10.48
C THR A 80 4.81 -3.16 9.32
N GLY A 81 5.89 -3.79 8.84
CA GLY A 81 6.62 -3.35 7.65
C GLY A 81 7.30 -1.98 7.80
N GLN A 82 7.65 -1.59 9.02
CA GLN A 82 8.33 -0.33 9.33
C GLN A 82 9.77 -0.60 9.75
N ASP A 83 10.69 0.15 9.18
CA ASP A 83 12.10 0.17 9.58
C ASP A 83 12.37 1.22 10.68
N ALA A 84 11.38 2.05 11.02
CA ALA A 84 11.51 3.11 12.03
C ALA A 84 10.16 3.40 12.72
N ILE A 85 10.25 3.91 13.96
CA ILE A 85 9.08 4.34 14.74
C ILE A 85 8.40 5.52 14.03
N ARG A 86 7.10 5.40 13.73
CA ARG A 86 6.29 6.52 13.21
C ARG A 86 6.08 7.57 14.29
N LYS A 87 6.03 8.84 13.87
CA LYS A 87 5.52 9.89 14.75
C LYS A 87 4.04 9.60 15.05
N PRO A 88 3.65 9.58 16.35
CA PRO A 88 2.25 9.44 16.73
C PRO A 88 1.40 10.52 16.06
N LEU A 89 0.21 10.15 15.63
CA LEU A 89 -0.80 11.12 15.13
C LEU A 89 -1.64 11.63 16.30
N THR A 90 -2.16 12.85 16.17
CA THR A 90 -3.21 13.33 17.08
C THR A 90 -4.57 12.78 16.65
N ARG A 91 -5.56 12.83 17.53
CA ARG A 91 -6.93 12.38 17.22
C ARG A 91 -7.55 13.22 16.10
N GLU A 92 -7.28 14.52 16.09
CA GLU A 92 -7.76 15.44 15.07
C GLU A 92 -7.18 15.08 13.70
N GLN A 93 -5.87 14.75 13.63
CA GLN A 93 -5.22 14.32 12.40
C GLN A 93 -5.79 12.98 11.88
N VAL A 94 -6.10 12.05 12.80
CA VAL A 94 -6.72 10.77 12.46
C VAL A 94 -8.11 10.99 11.88
N GLU A 95 -8.92 11.86 12.48
CA GLU A 95 -10.26 12.18 12.00
C GLU A 95 -10.22 12.90 10.64
N GLU A 96 -9.36 13.87 10.45
CA GLU A 96 -9.16 14.56 9.17
C GLU A 96 -8.75 13.58 8.05
N ASN A 97 -7.77 12.73 8.34
CA ASN A 97 -7.36 11.69 7.41
C ASN A 97 -8.53 10.75 7.07
N PHE A 98 -9.34 10.39 8.07
CA PHE A 98 -10.45 9.46 7.87
C PHE A 98 -11.53 10.03 6.94
N GLN A 99 -11.85 11.33 7.02
CA GLN A 99 -12.82 11.93 6.09
C GLN A 99 -12.39 11.74 4.64
N THR A 100 -11.11 11.92 4.36
CA THR A 100 -10.54 11.68 3.03
C THR A 100 -10.57 10.20 2.65
N TYR A 101 -10.27 9.30 3.60
CA TYR A 101 -10.38 7.85 3.41
C TYR A 101 -11.80 7.41 3.06
N LYS A 102 -12.79 7.90 3.82
CA LYS A 102 -14.20 7.60 3.61
C LYS A 102 -14.69 8.02 2.23
N GLN A 103 -14.28 9.20 1.76
CA GLN A 103 -14.61 9.67 0.42
C GLN A 103 -14.04 8.74 -0.66
N GLN A 104 -12.78 8.36 -0.55
CA GLN A 104 -12.12 7.47 -1.52
C GLN A 104 -12.67 6.03 -1.44
N ALA A 105 -12.85 5.48 -0.23
CA ALA A 105 -13.44 4.16 -0.03
C ALA A 105 -14.91 4.11 -0.49
N GLY A 106 -15.60 5.24 -0.48
CA GLY A 106 -16.98 5.40 -0.99
C GLY A 106 -17.11 5.17 -2.50
N LYS A 107 -16.01 5.22 -3.26
CA LYS A 107 -16.01 4.81 -4.67
C LYS A 107 -16.16 3.28 -4.83
N ILE A 108 -15.92 2.52 -3.76
CA ILE A 108 -15.96 1.05 -3.75
C ILE A 108 -17.12 0.54 -2.91
N LEU A 109 -17.28 1.04 -1.68
CA LEU A 109 -18.26 0.60 -0.69
C LEU A 109 -19.50 1.49 -0.67
N ASP A 110 -20.68 0.88 -0.58
CA ASP A 110 -21.90 1.61 -0.26
C ASP A 110 -21.99 1.82 1.26
N PHE A 111 -21.54 2.97 1.74
CA PHE A 111 -21.55 3.32 3.18
C PHE A 111 -22.94 3.41 3.80
N LYS A 112 -24.03 3.41 3.01
CA LYS A 112 -25.41 3.29 3.54
C LYS A 112 -25.70 1.88 4.06
N LYS A 113 -24.91 0.89 3.60
CA LYS A 113 -25.05 -0.53 3.95
C LYS A 113 -23.87 -1.05 4.77
N VAL A 114 -23.02 -0.16 5.27
CA VAL A 114 -21.83 -0.48 6.08
C VAL A 114 -22.06 -0.01 7.50
N GLU A 115 -21.83 -0.88 8.49
CA GLU A 115 -21.72 -0.49 9.90
C GLU A 115 -20.36 0.17 10.09
N LEU A 116 -20.33 1.48 10.35
CA LEU A 116 -19.10 2.22 10.64
C LEU A 116 -18.85 2.21 12.15
N ARG A 117 -17.69 1.78 12.57
CA ARG A 117 -17.28 1.72 13.97
C ARG A 117 -15.90 2.34 14.17
N TYR A 118 -15.63 2.78 15.38
CA TYR A 118 -14.37 3.40 15.80
C TYR A 118 -13.81 2.67 17.01
N ASN A 119 -12.54 2.25 16.98
CA ASN A 119 -12.01 1.45 18.07
C ASN A 119 -11.72 2.25 19.37
N HIS A 120 -11.72 3.58 19.33
CA HIS A 120 -11.73 4.39 20.55
C HIS A 120 -13.02 4.17 21.37
N GLU A 121 -14.13 3.70 20.80
CA GLU A 121 -15.37 3.41 21.52
C GLU A 121 -15.16 2.46 22.70
N TRP A 122 -14.16 1.58 22.61
CA TRP A 122 -13.80 0.62 23.65
C TRP A 122 -12.38 0.78 24.17
N LEU A 123 -11.39 1.11 23.34
CA LEU A 123 -9.99 1.21 23.77
C LEU A 123 -9.76 2.39 24.72
N ASP A 124 -10.45 3.53 24.54
CA ASP A 124 -10.36 4.67 25.47
C ASP A 124 -10.87 4.33 26.89
N LYS A 125 -11.71 3.31 27.02
CA LYS A 125 -12.33 2.91 28.29
C LYS A 125 -11.53 1.86 29.05
N MET A 126 -10.50 1.28 28.42
CA MET A 126 -9.69 0.24 29.02
C MET A 126 -8.78 0.82 30.10
N ASN A 127 -8.77 0.17 31.24
CA ASN A 127 -7.84 0.45 32.33
C ASN A 127 -6.63 -0.51 32.26
N PHE A 128 -5.65 -0.29 33.14
CA PHE A 128 -4.42 -1.09 33.14
C PHE A 128 -4.69 -2.58 33.42
N ALA A 129 -5.67 -2.92 34.25
CA ALA A 129 -6.02 -4.32 34.52
C ALA A 129 -6.61 -5.01 33.28
N ASP A 130 -7.39 -4.28 32.46
CA ASP A 130 -7.90 -4.79 31.19
C ASP A 130 -6.76 -5.09 30.21
N ILE A 131 -5.75 -4.22 30.13
CA ILE A 131 -4.57 -4.43 29.29
C ILE A 131 -3.80 -5.67 29.75
N MET A 132 -3.59 -5.83 31.05
CA MET A 132 -2.95 -7.03 31.61
C MET A 132 -3.77 -8.29 31.34
N ASN A 133 -5.10 -8.17 31.36
CA ASN A 133 -6.00 -9.28 31.02
C ASN A 133 -5.91 -9.70 29.54
N LEU A 134 -5.65 -8.78 28.62
CA LEU A 134 -5.34 -9.11 27.22
C LEU A 134 -3.96 -9.75 27.10
N ALA A 135 -2.95 -9.13 27.72
CA ALA A 135 -1.55 -9.55 27.61
C ALA A 135 -1.32 -10.98 28.11
N LYS A 136 -2.01 -11.44 29.17
CA LYS A 136 -1.84 -12.80 29.71
C LYS A 136 -2.14 -13.93 28.71
N HIS A 137 -2.83 -13.65 27.62
CA HIS A 137 -3.16 -14.63 26.60
C HIS A 137 -2.00 -14.88 25.63
N PHE A 138 -0.92 -14.11 25.70
CA PHE A 138 0.22 -14.21 24.79
C PHE A 138 1.53 -14.30 25.58
N THR A 139 2.47 -15.06 25.06
CA THR A 139 3.83 -15.08 25.58
C THR A 139 4.72 -14.17 24.75
N VAL A 140 5.84 -13.71 25.34
CA VAL A 140 6.86 -12.93 24.61
C VAL A 140 7.37 -13.73 23.41
N GLN A 141 7.60 -15.04 23.56
CA GLN A 141 8.04 -15.90 22.47
C GLN A 141 7.07 -15.94 21.29
N GLN A 142 5.75 -15.92 21.56
CA GLN A 142 4.74 -15.86 20.52
C GLN A 142 4.76 -14.50 19.79
N MET A 143 4.96 -13.41 20.52
CA MET A 143 5.08 -12.08 19.92
C MET A 143 6.34 -11.98 19.05
N LEU A 144 7.46 -12.52 19.53
CA LEU A 144 8.73 -12.56 18.81
C LEU A 144 8.73 -13.46 17.56
N GLN A 145 7.69 -14.26 17.33
CA GLN A 145 7.53 -15.00 16.06
C GLN A 145 7.18 -14.09 14.88
N ARG A 146 6.71 -12.86 15.14
CA ARG A 146 6.43 -11.89 14.10
C ARG A 146 7.72 -11.49 13.39
N GLU A 147 7.72 -11.62 12.05
CA GLU A 147 8.93 -11.44 11.24
C GLU A 147 9.61 -10.09 11.47
N MET A 148 8.83 -9.00 11.57
CA MET A 148 9.40 -7.68 11.80
C MET A 148 10.14 -7.56 13.13
N PHE A 149 9.68 -8.23 14.21
CA PHE A 149 10.41 -8.25 15.46
C PHE A 149 11.71 -9.05 15.35
N LYS A 150 11.68 -10.18 14.62
CA LYS A 150 12.91 -10.96 14.36
C LYS A 150 13.93 -10.11 13.63
N VAL A 151 13.53 -9.40 12.57
CA VAL A 151 14.44 -8.57 11.77
C VAL A 151 14.97 -7.40 12.59
N ARG A 152 14.11 -6.68 13.31
CA ARG A 152 14.51 -5.49 14.08
C ARG A 152 15.37 -5.82 15.30
N MET A 153 15.10 -6.95 15.98
CA MET A 153 15.87 -7.43 17.12
C MET A 153 17.07 -8.28 16.70
N SER A 154 17.55 -8.14 15.49
CA SER A 154 18.74 -8.79 14.99
C SER A 154 19.79 -7.76 14.59
N TYR A 155 21.05 -8.07 14.86
CA TYR A 155 22.15 -7.38 14.22
C TYR A 155 22.10 -7.62 12.71
N LYS A 156 22.57 -6.64 11.95
CA LYS A 156 22.46 -6.66 10.48
C LYS A 156 23.85 -6.57 9.88
N ALA A 157 24.01 -7.21 8.72
CA ALA A 157 25.20 -7.05 7.90
C ALA A 157 24.91 -6.24 6.66
N VAL A 158 25.89 -5.44 6.24
CA VAL A 158 25.88 -4.70 4.98
C VAL A 158 26.72 -5.46 3.96
N CYS A 159 26.10 -5.93 2.90
CA CYS A 159 26.83 -6.63 1.85
C CYS A 159 27.87 -5.71 1.18
N PRO A 160 29.15 -6.07 1.14
CA PRO A 160 30.18 -5.23 0.53
C PRO A 160 30.00 -5.07 -0.99
N LYS A 161 29.33 -6.04 -1.66
CA LYS A 161 29.13 -6.08 -3.10
C LYS A 161 27.93 -5.25 -3.56
N CYS A 162 26.73 -5.48 -3.01
CA CYS A 162 25.48 -4.84 -3.46
C CYS A 162 24.89 -3.84 -2.46
N LYS A 163 25.52 -3.68 -1.28
CA LYS A 163 25.08 -2.77 -0.20
C LYS A 163 23.74 -3.15 0.44
N THR A 164 23.18 -4.30 0.14
CA THR A 164 21.98 -4.82 0.81
C THR A 164 22.25 -4.99 2.30
N VAL A 165 21.32 -4.51 3.14
CA VAL A 165 21.31 -4.70 4.59
C VAL A 165 20.37 -5.86 4.92
N PHE A 166 20.81 -6.83 5.70
CA PHE A 166 20.01 -8.01 6.07
C PHE A 166 20.33 -8.51 7.47
N PRO A 167 19.34 -9.10 8.19
CA PRO A 167 19.54 -9.61 9.54
C PRO A 167 20.44 -10.86 9.52
N ILE A 168 21.25 -11.02 10.58
CA ILE A 168 22.20 -12.14 10.66
C ILE A 168 22.08 -12.94 11.96
N ILE A 169 21.98 -12.31 13.11
CA ILE A 169 21.86 -12.96 14.42
C ILE A 169 21.06 -12.08 15.37
N ARG A 170 20.29 -12.69 16.28
CA ARG A 170 19.55 -11.94 17.30
C ARG A 170 20.48 -11.27 18.30
N SER A 171 20.21 -10.04 18.66
CA SER A 171 20.94 -9.26 19.64
C SER A 171 20.86 -9.84 21.07
N THR A 172 19.83 -10.67 21.34
CA THR A 172 19.70 -11.35 22.64
C THR A 172 20.68 -12.48 22.85
N ASP A 173 21.36 -12.96 21.80
CA ASP A 173 22.19 -14.16 21.83
C ASP A 173 23.68 -13.83 21.99
N VAL A 174 24.08 -12.60 21.66
CA VAL A 174 25.49 -12.13 21.71
C VAL A 174 25.52 -10.60 21.80
N SER A 175 26.52 -10.03 22.47
CA SER A 175 26.71 -8.57 22.49
C SER A 175 27.27 -8.06 21.16
N PHE A 176 27.03 -6.75 20.87
CA PHE A 176 27.53 -6.15 19.63
C PHE A 176 29.03 -6.09 19.53
N GLU A 177 29.73 -6.05 20.70
CA GLU A 177 31.19 -6.10 20.77
C GLU A 177 31.73 -7.46 20.35
N GLU A 178 31.02 -8.54 20.69
CA GLU A 178 31.43 -9.92 20.45
C GLU A 178 30.98 -10.49 19.12
N ILE A 179 30.01 -9.84 18.46
CA ILE A 179 29.39 -10.38 17.25
C ILE A 179 30.39 -10.61 16.10
N ALA A 180 31.37 -9.71 15.94
CA ALA A 180 32.40 -9.82 14.89
C ALA A 180 33.26 -11.06 15.01
N ASP A 181 33.47 -11.54 16.26
CA ASP A 181 34.26 -12.73 16.55
C ASP A 181 33.40 -14.00 16.46
N THR A 182 32.13 -13.89 16.75
CA THR A 182 31.17 -15.01 16.79
C THR A 182 30.65 -15.37 15.41
N ILE A 183 30.49 -14.37 14.51
CA ILE A 183 29.94 -14.59 13.17
C ILE A 183 30.96 -15.22 12.23
N HIS A 184 30.55 -16.29 11.59
CA HIS A 184 31.25 -16.92 10.48
C HIS A 184 30.91 -16.24 9.16
N GLU A 185 31.00 -16.97 8.04
CA GLU A 185 30.60 -16.48 6.74
C GLU A 185 29.06 -16.38 6.64
N VAL A 186 28.59 -15.31 6.01
CA VAL A 186 27.18 -15.08 5.71
C VAL A 186 26.97 -14.92 4.20
N GLU A 187 25.86 -15.41 3.70
CA GLU A 187 25.46 -15.23 2.30
C GLU A 187 24.48 -14.08 2.18
N CYS A 188 24.75 -13.13 1.28
CA CYS A 188 23.82 -12.05 0.97
C CYS A 188 22.57 -12.62 0.28
N PRO A 189 21.36 -12.35 0.79
CA PRO A 189 20.14 -12.89 0.21
C PRO A 189 19.88 -12.37 -1.21
N GLU A 190 20.36 -11.18 -1.53
CA GLU A 190 20.13 -10.53 -2.84
C GLU A 190 21.13 -11.00 -3.91
N CYS A 191 22.42 -10.82 -3.69
CA CYS A 191 23.44 -11.08 -4.72
C CYS A 191 24.21 -12.39 -4.52
N LYS A 192 23.84 -13.20 -3.53
CA LYS A 192 24.46 -14.51 -3.19
C LYS A 192 25.96 -14.44 -2.90
N HIS A 193 26.47 -13.25 -2.61
CA HIS A 193 27.88 -13.09 -2.24
C HIS A 193 28.10 -13.56 -0.81
N THR A 194 29.02 -14.50 -0.62
CA THR A 194 29.43 -15.02 0.69
C THR A 194 30.61 -14.19 1.21
N PHE A 195 30.54 -13.74 2.46
CA PHE A 195 31.61 -12.95 3.10
C PHE A 195 31.56 -13.06 4.63
N LYS A 196 32.67 -12.85 5.27
CA LYS A 196 32.75 -12.68 6.73
C LYS A 196 32.58 -11.18 7.04
N PRO A 197 31.49 -10.75 7.72
CA PRO A 197 31.32 -9.35 8.08
C PRO A 197 32.43 -8.85 8.99
N LYS A 198 32.96 -7.67 8.72
CA LYS A 198 33.84 -6.94 9.64
C LYS A 198 33.00 -6.01 10.50
N LYS A 199 33.47 -5.57 11.66
CA LYS A 199 32.75 -4.68 12.57
C LYS A 199 32.14 -3.45 11.85
N LYS A 200 32.85 -2.87 10.89
CA LYS A 200 32.36 -1.74 10.06
C LYS A 200 31.22 -2.09 9.12
N ASP A 201 31.00 -3.36 8.84
CA ASP A 201 29.93 -3.88 7.96
C ASP A 201 28.74 -4.38 8.78
N LEU A 202 28.78 -4.21 10.11
CA LEU A 202 27.73 -4.59 11.04
C LEU A 202 26.95 -3.36 11.48
N LEU A 203 25.64 -3.55 11.66
CA LEU A 203 24.74 -2.57 12.23
C LEU A 203 24.04 -3.18 13.44
N GLU A 204 23.79 -2.34 14.43
CA GLU A 204 23.02 -2.69 15.61
C GLU A 204 21.56 -2.98 15.24
N GLU A 205 20.85 -3.57 16.17
CA GLU A 205 19.41 -3.77 16.08
C GLU A 205 18.65 -2.44 16.11
N ASP A 206 17.43 -2.44 15.56
CA ASP A 206 16.54 -1.31 15.70
C ASP A 206 15.73 -1.43 17.00
N PRO A 207 15.59 -0.36 17.77
CA PRO A 207 14.85 -0.40 19.02
C PRO A 207 13.38 -0.78 18.78
N VAL A 208 12.85 -1.64 19.66
CA VAL A 208 11.45 -2.05 19.68
C VAL A 208 10.83 -1.57 20.98
N SER A 209 9.83 -0.71 20.88
CA SER A 209 9.13 -0.18 22.05
C SER A 209 8.09 -1.17 22.60
N PRO A 210 7.86 -1.23 23.93
CA PRO A 210 6.84 -2.12 24.52
C PRO A 210 5.44 -1.93 23.96
N ASN A 211 5.04 -0.70 23.58
CA ASN A 211 3.73 -0.43 22.96
C ASN A 211 3.54 -1.13 21.60
N GLU A 212 4.62 -1.41 20.88
CA GLU A 212 4.55 -2.16 19.63
C GLU A 212 4.15 -3.63 19.84
N PHE A 213 4.47 -4.20 21.01
CA PHE A 213 3.96 -5.53 21.42
C PHE A 213 2.48 -5.49 21.80
N LEU A 214 1.97 -4.34 22.23
CA LEU A 214 0.55 -4.19 22.57
C LEU A 214 -0.33 -3.96 21.35
N TYR A 215 0.20 -3.43 20.26
CA TYR A 215 -0.58 -3.12 19.05
C TYR A 215 -1.39 -4.34 18.54
N PRO A 216 -0.82 -5.55 18.33
CA PRO A 216 -1.57 -6.72 17.90
C PRO A 216 -2.69 -7.13 18.87
N LEU A 217 -2.54 -6.82 20.16
CA LEU A 217 -3.55 -7.12 21.18
C LEU A 217 -4.74 -6.15 21.10
N MET A 218 -4.46 -4.88 20.81
CA MET A 218 -5.50 -3.86 20.58
C MET A 218 -6.34 -4.19 19.37
N GLN A 219 -5.70 -4.45 18.21
CA GLN A 219 -6.40 -4.92 17.00
C GLN A 219 -7.13 -6.25 17.26
N GLY A 220 -6.51 -7.14 18.04
CA GLY A 220 -7.16 -8.39 18.45
C GLY A 220 -8.40 -8.17 19.30
N TYR A 221 -8.41 -7.18 20.17
CA TYR A 221 -9.56 -6.83 21.00
C TYR A 221 -10.70 -6.21 20.18
N ASP A 222 -10.40 -5.52 19.08
CA ASP A 222 -11.40 -5.06 18.12
C ASP A 222 -12.31 -6.22 17.66
N SER A 223 -11.73 -7.38 17.38
CA SER A 223 -12.49 -8.59 17.04
C SER A 223 -13.41 -9.05 18.16
N VAL A 224 -12.97 -8.98 19.43
CA VAL A 224 -13.78 -9.33 20.60
C VAL A 224 -14.99 -8.41 20.74
N MET A 225 -14.76 -7.10 20.56
CA MET A 225 -15.81 -6.08 20.69
C MET A 225 -16.82 -6.12 19.55
N LEU A 226 -16.37 -6.42 18.34
CA LEU A 226 -17.23 -6.53 17.17
C LEU A 226 -17.94 -7.87 17.07
N ASP A 227 -17.43 -8.92 17.72
CA ASP A 227 -17.97 -10.30 17.69
C ASP A 227 -18.31 -10.75 16.26
N VAL A 228 -17.31 -10.98 15.44
CA VAL A 228 -17.41 -11.18 13.99
C VAL A 228 -17.18 -12.63 13.56
N ASP A 229 -17.66 -12.96 12.36
CA ASP A 229 -17.43 -14.25 11.70
C ASP A 229 -16.16 -14.25 10.85
N PHE A 230 -15.83 -13.10 10.24
CA PHE A 230 -14.62 -12.93 9.43
C PHE A 230 -13.93 -11.60 9.74
N GLU A 231 -12.61 -11.64 9.73
CA GLU A 231 -11.75 -10.47 9.64
C GLU A 231 -11.02 -10.48 8.30
N LEU A 232 -11.06 -9.34 7.60
CA LEU A 232 -10.35 -9.12 6.35
C LEU A 232 -9.15 -8.19 6.57
N GLY A 233 -8.08 -8.44 5.83
CA GLY A 233 -6.90 -7.56 5.84
C GLY A 233 -5.91 -7.92 4.74
N GLY A 234 -4.87 -7.11 4.57
CA GLY A 234 -3.71 -7.49 3.77
C GLY A 234 -2.94 -8.64 4.41
N ASN A 235 -2.18 -9.38 3.62
CA ASN A 235 -1.43 -10.53 4.15
C ASN A 235 -0.37 -10.13 5.20
N ASP A 236 0.10 -8.91 5.18
CA ASP A 236 0.97 -8.33 6.20
C ASP A 236 0.31 -8.20 7.59
N GLN A 237 -1.03 -8.23 7.65
CA GLN A 237 -1.83 -8.15 8.88
C GLN A 237 -2.12 -9.52 9.51
N LEU A 238 -1.74 -10.64 8.87
CA LEU A 238 -2.12 -12.00 9.30
C LEU A 238 -1.85 -12.25 10.79
N PHE A 239 -0.67 -11.86 11.31
CA PHE A 239 -0.33 -12.06 12.71
C PHE A 239 -1.31 -11.36 13.66
N ASN A 240 -1.60 -10.08 13.42
CA ASN A 240 -2.53 -9.30 14.23
C ASN A 240 -3.95 -9.90 14.21
N MET A 241 -4.40 -10.31 13.01
CA MET A 241 -5.71 -10.94 12.81
C MET A 241 -5.83 -12.28 13.55
N LEU A 242 -4.74 -13.08 13.60
CA LEU A 242 -4.68 -14.32 14.37
C LEU A 242 -4.69 -14.06 15.88
N CYS A 243 -4.08 -12.96 16.36
CA CYS A 243 -4.24 -12.53 17.73
C CYS A 243 -5.73 -12.28 18.07
N GLY A 244 -6.45 -11.61 17.17
CA GLY A 244 -7.88 -11.38 17.31
C GLY A 244 -8.69 -12.68 17.35
N ARG A 245 -8.36 -13.65 16.50
CA ARG A 245 -9.02 -14.97 16.53
C ARG A 245 -8.82 -15.67 17.88
N LYS A 246 -7.61 -15.62 18.43
CA LYS A 246 -7.28 -16.20 19.74
C LYS A 246 -8.04 -15.52 20.87
N LEU A 247 -8.05 -14.18 20.89
CA LEU A 247 -8.75 -13.39 21.91
C LEU A 247 -10.26 -13.61 21.83
N GLN A 248 -10.86 -13.55 20.66
CA GLN A 248 -12.29 -13.76 20.47
C GLN A 248 -12.75 -15.11 21.05
N LYS A 249 -11.96 -16.18 20.83
CA LYS A 249 -12.20 -17.49 21.46
C LYS A 249 -12.02 -17.44 22.97
N ALA A 250 -10.97 -16.81 23.49
CA ALA A 250 -10.68 -16.72 24.94
C ALA A 250 -11.75 -15.93 25.69
N PHE A 251 -12.41 -14.96 25.05
CA PHE A 251 -13.53 -14.20 25.60
C PHE A 251 -14.90 -14.85 25.35
N GLY A 252 -14.94 -16.10 24.92
CA GLY A 252 -16.20 -16.85 24.74
C GLY A 252 -17.10 -16.32 23.62
N LYS A 253 -16.52 -15.60 22.66
CA LYS A 253 -17.23 -15.06 21.50
C LYS A 253 -17.30 -16.10 20.38
N ARG A 254 -17.99 -15.78 19.26
CA ARG A 254 -18.11 -16.66 18.12
C ARG A 254 -16.73 -17.01 17.52
N GLU A 255 -16.62 -18.18 16.93
CA GLU A 255 -15.39 -18.58 16.28
C GLU A 255 -15.21 -17.80 14.96
N LYS A 256 -14.06 -17.17 14.78
CA LYS A 256 -13.73 -16.29 13.65
C LYS A 256 -12.79 -16.96 12.66
N ALA A 257 -13.05 -16.78 11.36
CA ALA A 257 -12.07 -17.03 10.30
C ALA A 257 -11.35 -15.73 9.94
N VAL A 258 -10.10 -15.85 9.53
CA VAL A 258 -9.25 -14.76 9.04
C VAL A 258 -9.07 -14.97 7.54
N LEU A 259 -9.27 -13.92 6.75
CA LEU A 259 -9.04 -13.92 5.32
C LEU A 259 -8.07 -12.80 4.96
N THR A 260 -6.90 -13.17 4.44
CA THR A 260 -5.94 -12.18 3.96
C THR A 260 -6.02 -12.05 2.45
N THR A 261 -5.88 -10.81 1.98
CA THR A 261 -5.81 -10.52 0.56
C THR A 261 -4.36 -10.45 0.10
N LYS A 262 -4.17 -10.73 -1.19
CA LYS A 262 -2.87 -10.55 -1.85
C LYS A 262 -2.38 -9.11 -1.71
N LEU A 263 -1.09 -8.96 -1.50
CA LEU A 263 -0.41 -7.68 -1.61
C LEU A 263 -0.02 -7.46 -3.07
N ILE A 264 -0.24 -6.25 -3.57
CA ILE A 264 0.16 -5.89 -4.92
C ILE A 264 1.35 -4.95 -4.92
N GLU A 265 2.25 -5.19 -5.85
CA GLU A 265 3.42 -4.36 -6.05
C GLU A 265 3.07 -3.07 -6.81
N GLY A 266 3.91 -2.04 -6.68
CA GLY A 266 3.81 -0.82 -7.47
C GLY A 266 4.15 -1.04 -8.94
N ILE A 267 3.98 0.00 -9.75
CA ILE A 267 4.19 -0.06 -11.20
C ILE A 267 5.60 -0.54 -11.61
N ASP A 268 6.57 -0.46 -10.71
CA ASP A 268 7.98 -0.83 -10.89
C ASP A 268 8.35 -2.21 -10.33
N GLY A 269 7.40 -2.96 -9.77
CA GLY A 269 7.59 -4.28 -9.19
C GLY A 269 8.20 -4.27 -7.79
N ARG A 270 8.19 -3.13 -7.10
CA ARG A 270 8.55 -3.03 -5.68
C ARG A 270 7.31 -2.82 -4.84
N LYS A 271 7.44 -3.02 -3.52
CA LYS A 271 6.37 -2.65 -2.57
C LYS A 271 5.83 -1.25 -2.90
N MET A 272 4.51 -1.14 -2.99
CA MET A 272 3.85 0.13 -3.28
C MET A 272 4.09 1.13 -2.13
N SER A 273 4.71 2.26 -2.43
CA SER A 273 5.08 3.27 -1.44
C SER A 273 5.10 4.67 -2.05
N LYS A 274 4.69 5.66 -1.25
CA LYS A 274 4.82 7.09 -1.61
C LYS A 274 6.28 7.46 -1.88
N THR A 275 7.21 6.94 -1.09
CA THR A 275 8.65 7.21 -1.21
C THR A 275 9.22 6.75 -2.55
N TYR A 276 8.71 5.63 -3.10
CA TYR A 276 9.14 5.11 -4.39
C TYR A 276 8.43 5.74 -5.58
N ASN A 277 7.43 6.59 -5.34
CA ASN A 277 6.60 7.21 -6.38
C ASN A 277 6.03 6.19 -7.39
N ASN A 278 5.69 5.00 -6.91
CA ASN A 278 5.22 3.86 -7.70
C ASN A 278 3.75 3.51 -7.45
N CYS A 279 3.02 4.42 -6.77
CA CYS A 279 1.62 4.24 -6.40
C CYS A 279 0.67 4.71 -7.52
N ILE A 280 -0.41 3.96 -7.72
CA ILE A 280 -1.61 4.41 -8.42
C ILE A 280 -2.63 4.77 -7.33
N TYR A 281 -3.00 6.05 -7.22
CA TYR A 281 -3.95 6.52 -6.20
C TYR A 281 -5.38 6.46 -6.73
N LEU A 282 -6.35 6.25 -5.85
CA LEU A 282 -7.77 6.18 -6.22
C LEU A 282 -8.34 7.54 -6.64
N ASP A 283 -7.65 8.62 -6.31
CA ASP A 283 -7.95 10.00 -6.66
C ASP A 283 -7.00 10.60 -7.72
N ASP A 284 -6.17 9.75 -8.36
CA ASP A 284 -5.41 10.19 -9.54
C ASP A 284 -6.38 10.61 -10.64
N GLU A 285 -6.03 11.66 -11.39
CA GLU A 285 -6.77 12.05 -12.58
C GLU A 285 -6.85 10.88 -13.58
N PRO A 286 -7.98 10.71 -14.31
CA PRO A 286 -8.18 9.54 -15.19
C PRO A 286 -7.03 9.28 -16.16
N SER A 287 -6.48 10.31 -16.79
CA SER A 287 -5.37 10.20 -17.73
C SER A 287 -4.05 9.80 -17.05
N ASP A 288 -3.79 10.30 -15.82
CA ASP A 288 -2.60 9.91 -15.05
C ASP A 288 -2.74 8.47 -14.53
N MET A 289 -3.92 8.09 -14.02
CA MET A 289 -4.23 6.72 -13.60
C MET A 289 -4.02 5.74 -14.77
N PHE A 290 -4.58 6.02 -15.95
CA PHE A 290 -4.41 5.20 -17.15
C PHE A 290 -2.94 5.07 -17.54
N GLY A 291 -2.21 6.19 -17.59
CA GLY A 291 -0.78 6.21 -17.92
C GLY A 291 0.09 5.44 -16.92
N LYS A 292 -0.26 5.46 -15.62
CA LYS A 292 0.41 4.66 -14.59
C LYS A 292 0.15 3.17 -14.81
N VAL A 293 -1.09 2.77 -15.13
CA VAL A 293 -1.42 1.36 -15.45
C VAL A 293 -0.66 0.89 -16.69
N MET A 294 -0.57 1.71 -17.73
CA MET A 294 0.25 1.41 -18.92
C MET A 294 1.74 1.21 -18.60
N SER A 295 2.21 1.69 -17.45
CA SER A 295 3.60 1.57 -17.00
C SER A 295 3.83 0.37 -16.05
N VAL A 296 2.80 -0.37 -15.69
CA VAL A 296 2.91 -1.60 -14.88
C VAL A 296 3.74 -2.63 -15.63
N LYS A 297 4.61 -3.35 -14.92
CA LYS A 297 5.40 -4.44 -15.52
C LYS A 297 4.50 -5.56 -16.03
N ASP A 298 4.93 -6.24 -17.09
CA ASP A 298 4.12 -7.26 -17.78
C ASP A 298 3.80 -8.46 -16.88
N ASP A 299 4.75 -8.85 -16.04
CA ASP A 299 4.62 -9.94 -15.07
C ASP A 299 3.62 -9.67 -13.93
N LEU A 300 3.29 -8.41 -13.69
CA LEU A 300 2.31 -8.03 -12.67
C LEU A 300 0.87 -7.97 -13.19
N MET A 301 0.65 -8.00 -14.50
CA MET A 301 -0.66 -7.77 -15.10
C MET A 301 -1.72 -8.77 -14.62
N GLU A 302 -1.38 -10.06 -14.47
CA GLU A 302 -2.33 -11.08 -13.99
C GLU A 302 -2.82 -10.75 -12.58
N THR A 303 -1.91 -10.39 -11.68
CA THR A 303 -2.24 -9.99 -10.31
C THR A 303 -3.10 -8.72 -10.28
N TYR A 304 -2.82 -7.75 -11.16
CA TYR A 304 -3.64 -6.54 -11.26
C TYR A 304 -5.05 -6.83 -11.80
N PHE A 305 -5.21 -7.70 -12.80
CA PHE A 305 -6.53 -8.15 -13.26
C PHE A 305 -7.30 -8.84 -12.13
N GLU A 306 -6.65 -9.74 -11.39
CA GLU A 306 -7.29 -10.47 -10.29
C GLU A 306 -7.73 -9.54 -9.16
N CYS A 307 -6.84 -8.66 -8.71
CA CYS A 307 -7.02 -7.88 -7.50
C CYS A 307 -7.75 -6.54 -7.72
N CYS A 308 -7.60 -5.95 -8.91
CA CYS A 308 -7.98 -4.55 -9.15
C CYS A 308 -9.09 -4.37 -10.19
N THR A 309 -9.61 -5.45 -10.77
CA THR A 309 -10.72 -5.38 -11.76
C THR A 309 -11.83 -6.36 -11.44
N ASP A 310 -12.96 -6.25 -12.15
CA ASP A 310 -14.06 -7.23 -12.10
C ASP A 310 -14.02 -8.22 -13.26
N VAL A 311 -13.01 -8.14 -14.13
CA VAL A 311 -12.84 -9.03 -15.27
C VAL A 311 -12.70 -10.48 -14.77
N PRO A 312 -13.49 -11.44 -15.25
CA PRO A 312 -13.34 -12.85 -14.91
C PRO A 312 -11.92 -13.35 -15.25
N MET A 313 -11.33 -14.19 -14.39
CA MET A 313 -9.95 -14.63 -14.58
C MET A 313 -9.73 -15.43 -15.87
N ASP A 314 -10.75 -16.17 -16.33
CA ASP A 314 -10.68 -16.86 -17.62
C ASP A 314 -10.60 -15.90 -18.81
N GLU A 315 -11.29 -14.77 -18.74
CA GLU A 315 -11.20 -13.68 -19.72
C GLU A 315 -9.84 -12.97 -19.60
N ALA A 316 -9.41 -12.64 -18.36
CA ALA A 316 -8.11 -12.03 -18.12
C ALA A 316 -6.95 -12.88 -18.70
N LYS A 317 -6.99 -14.19 -18.50
CA LYS A 317 -5.99 -15.11 -19.08
C LYS A 317 -6.00 -15.14 -20.60
N LYS A 318 -7.16 -14.95 -21.24
CA LYS A 318 -7.25 -14.82 -22.71
C LYS A 318 -6.63 -13.49 -23.18
N ILE A 319 -6.93 -12.39 -22.49
CA ILE A 319 -6.36 -11.06 -22.77
C ILE A 319 -4.83 -11.09 -22.65
N LEU A 320 -4.31 -11.72 -21.62
CA LEU A 320 -2.86 -11.82 -21.34
C LEU A 320 -2.07 -12.66 -22.38
N LYS A 321 -2.75 -13.50 -23.14
CA LYS A 321 -2.11 -14.22 -24.28
C LYS A 321 -1.90 -13.34 -25.50
N GLY A 322 -2.52 -12.18 -25.57
CA GLY A 322 -2.40 -11.21 -26.65
C GLY A 322 -1.20 -10.27 -26.51
N SER A 323 -1.28 -9.12 -27.16
CA SER A 323 -0.27 -8.08 -27.05
C SER A 323 -0.22 -7.48 -25.63
N PRO A 324 0.97 -7.40 -24.98
CA PRO A 324 1.10 -6.77 -23.66
C PRO A 324 0.55 -5.34 -23.62
N ARG A 325 0.72 -4.58 -24.71
CA ARG A 325 0.18 -3.22 -24.82
C ARG A 325 -1.35 -3.20 -24.77
N GLU A 326 -1.99 -4.09 -25.52
CA GLU A 326 -3.47 -4.18 -25.55
C GLU A 326 -4.01 -4.69 -24.22
N ALA A 327 -3.33 -5.65 -23.59
CA ALA A 327 -3.67 -6.14 -22.27
C ALA A 327 -3.59 -5.02 -21.21
N LYS A 328 -2.53 -4.19 -21.25
CA LYS A 328 -2.42 -3.01 -20.37
C LYS A 328 -3.49 -1.95 -20.66
N ALA A 329 -3.80 -1.70 -21.94
CA ALA A 329 -4.86 -0.76 -22.30
C ALA A 329 -6.22 -1.24 -21.77
N ARG A 330 -6.53 -2.54 -21.91
CA ARG A 330 -7.73 -3.12 -21.32
C ARG A 330 -7.72 -3.00 -19.79
N LEU A 331 -6.62 -3.33 -19.13
CA LEU A 331 -6.46 -3.18 -17.68
C LEU A 331 -6.66 -1.72 -17.24
N GLY A 332 -6.11 -0.77 -17.98
CA GLY A 332 -6.25 0.67 -17.74
C GLY A 332 -7.71 1.12 -17.83
N ARG A 333 -8.42 0.68 -18.89
CA ARG A 333 -9.86 0.97 -19.04
C ARG A 333 -10.67 0.44 -17.86
N GLU A 334 -10.45 -0.81 -17.46
CA GLU A 334 -11.18 -1.43 -16.34
C GLU A 334 -10.95 -0.65 -15.05
N ILE A 335 -9.70 -0.35 -14.72
CA ILE A 335 -9.35 0.36 -13.48
C ILE A 335 -9.90 1.78 -13.48
N VAL A 336 -9.73 2.54 -14.58
CA VAL A 336 -10.26 3.90 -14.66
C VAL A 336 -11.79 3.89 -14.62
N THR A 337 -12.45 2.93 -15.28
CA THR A 337 -13.91 2.78 -15.23
C THR A 337 -14.42 2.59 -13.80
N LEU A 338 -13.74 1.79 -12.98
CA LEU A 338 -14.14 1.53 -11.60
C LEU A 338 -14.13 2.79 -10.72
N TYR A 339 -13.21 3.71 -10.96
CA TYR A 339 -13.03 4.87 -10.08
C TYR A 339 -13.56 6.19 -10.66
N HIS A 340 -13.72 6.28 -11.99
CA HIS A 340 -14.08 7.51 -12.70
C HIS A 340 -15.20 7.34 -13.72
N GLY A 341 -15.63 6.10 -14.01
CA GLY A 341 -16.67 5.79 -14.99
C GLY A 341 -16.15 5.57 -16.42
N ALA A 342 -16.98 4.97 -17.26
CA ALA A 342 -16.61 4.53 -18.61
C ALA A 342 -16.18 5.67 -19.53
N ALA A 343 -16.89 6.80 -19.52
CA ALA A 343 -16.58 7.95 -20.38
C ALA A 343 -15.19 8.54 -20.06
N ALA A 344 -14.81 8.60 -18.77
CA ALA A 344 -13.48 9.04 -18.37
C ALA A 344 -12.39 8.06 -18.80
N ALA A 345 -12.68 6.74 -18.78
CA ALA A 345 -11.75 5.72 -19.22
C ALA A 345 -11.48 5.80 -20.74
N GLU A 346 -12.52 6.00 -21.54
CA GLU A 346 -12.40 6.18 -22.99
C GLU A 346 -11.59 7.44 -23.34
N SER A 347 -11.88 8.55 -22.66
CA SER A 347 -11.13 9.81 -22.85
C SER A 347 -9.66 9.66 -22.46
N ALA A 348 -9.37 8.97 -21.34
CA ALA A 348 -8.01 8.73 -20.87
C ALA A 348 -7.22 7.85 -21.85
N GLU A 349 -7.82 6.81 -22.40
CA GLU A 349 -7.21 5.96 -23.41
C GLU A 349 -6.94 6.72 -24.72
N ALA A 350 -7.92 7.52 -25.19
CA ALA A 350 -7.77 8.34 -26.39
C ALA A 350 -6.60 9.34 -26.22
N ALA A 351 -6.56 10.05 -25.08
CA ALA A 351 -5.47 10.98 -24.77
C ALA A 351 -4.10 10.27 -24.72
N PHE A 352 -4.05 9.08 -24.10
CA PHE A 352 -2.82 8.28 -24.07
C PHE A 352 -2.36 7.87 -25.48
N ASN A 353 -3.29 7.40 -26.32
CA ASN A 353 -2.96 6.99 -27.70
C ASN A 353 -2.46 8.18 -28.53
N LYS A 354 -3.09 9.35 -28.42
CA LYS A 354 -2.67 10.58 -29.11
C LYS A 354 -1.20 10.91 -28.78
N VAL A 355 -0.81 10.87 -27.50
CA VAL A 355 0.55 11.21 -27.07
C VAL A 355 1.58 10.14 -27.43
N PHE A 356 1.25 8.86 -27.29
CA PHE A 356 2.24 7.77 -27.35
C PHE A 356 2.21 6.96 -28.65
N LYS A 357 1.07 6.92 -29.36
CA LYS A 357 0.94 6.25 -30.65
C LYS A 357 1.18 7.25 -31.79
N ASP A 358 0.51 8.40 -31.72
CA ASP A 358 0.50 9.38 -32.79
C ASP A 358 1.60 10.44 -32.62
N LYS A 359 2.26 10.46 -31.45
CA LYS A 359 3.30 11.43 -31.04
C LYS A 359 2.85 12.89 -31.09
N GLU A 360 1.56 13.12 -30.94
CA GLU A 360 0.96 14.43 -30.85
C GLU A 360 1.00 14.96 -29.40
N LEU A 361 0.89 16.28 -29.28
CA LEU A 361 0.76 16.92 -27.97
C LEU A 361 -0.65 16.68 -27.39
N PRO A 362 -0.80 16.62 -26.05
CA PRO A 362 -2.12 16.59 -25.43
C PRO A 362 -2.95 17.82 -25.81
N ASP A 363 -4.26 17.66 -25.95
CA ASP A 363 -5.15 18.80 -26.29
C ASP A 363 -5.23 19.82 -25.15
N ASP A 364 -5.11 19.36 -23.91
CA ASP A 364 -5.22 20.19 -22.71
C ASP A 364 -3.87 20.22 -21.98
N ILE A 365 -3.02 21.15 -22.37
CA ILE A 365 -1.75 21.40 -21.69
C ILE A 365 -1.92 22.59 -20.75
N PRO A 366 -1.73 22.41 -19.43
CA PRO A 366 -1.75 23.54 -18.50
C PRO A 366 -0.82 24.66 -18.95
N GLU A 367 -1.29 25.90 -18.89
CA GLU A 367 -0.51 27.08 -19.26
C GLU A 367 -0.13 27.89 -18.02
N VAL A 368 1.10 28.35 -17.98
CA VAL A 368 1.60 29.23 -16.91
C VAL A 368 2.36 30.42 -17.49
N THR A 369 2.08 31.59 -16.94
CA THR A 369 2.85 32.81 -17.26
C THR A 369 3.97 33.00 -16.26
N VAL A 370 5.19 33.11 -16.74
CA VAL A 370 6.41 33.24 -15.91
C VAL A 370 7.12 34.59 -16.13
N LYS A 371 7.85 35.03 -15.11
CA LYS A 371 8.75 36.16 -15.23
C LYS A 371 10.05 35.74 -15.92
N SER A 372 10.68 36.68 -16.63
CA SER A 372 12.03 36.46 -17.17
C SER A 372 13.02 36.05 -16.06
N GLY A 373 13.87 35.07 -16.33
CA GLY A 373 14.85 34.56 -15.37
C GLY A 373 14.31 33.52 -14.35
N THR A 374 13.05 33.09 -14.46
CA THR A 374 12.52 32.00 -13.63
C THR A 374 13.27 30.69 -13.94
N LEU A 375 13.87 30.06 -12.93
CA LEU A 375 14.56 28.77 -13.12
C LEU A 375 13.56 27.66 -13.43
N LEU A 376 13.87 26.81 -14.40
CA LEU A 376 13.02 25.66 -14.76
C LEU A 376 12.82 24.72 -13.59
N ILE A 377 13.84 24.51 -12.74
CA ILE A 377 13.74 23.65 -11.57
C ILE A 377 12.68 24.15 -10.56
N ASP A 378 12.59 25.46 -10.38
CA ASP A 378 11.60 26.07 -9.48
C ASP A 378 10.20 26.00 -10.07
N LEU A 379 10.08 26.23 -11.38
CA LEU A 379 8.82 26.11 -12.11
C LEU A 379 8.27 24.67 -12.06
N ILE A 380 9.12 23.67 -12.28
CA ILE A 380 8.75 22.24 -12.22
C ILE A 380 8.13 21.90 -10.87
N VAL A 381 8.70 22.40 -9.76
CA VAL A 381 8.19 22.14 -8.41
C VAL A 381 6.93 22.95 -8.13
N ALA A 382 6.91 24.23 -8.50
CA ALA A 382 5.76 25.12 -8.29
C ALA A 382 4.51 24.61 -9.02
N GLN A 383 4.67 24.04 -10.21
CA GLN A 383 3.58 23.44 -11.00
C GLN A 383 3.34 21.96 -10.68
N LYS A 384 3.92 21.44 -9.58
CA LYS A 384 3.76 20.04 -9.10
C LYS A 384 4.12 18.99 -10.17
N LEU A 385 4.98 19.33 -11.13
CA LEU A 385 5.48 18.40 -12.13
C LEU A 385 6.51 17.43 -11.53
N ALA A 386 7.21 17.84 -10.47
CA ALA A 386 7.99 17.01 -9.58
C ALA A 386 7.65 17.31 -8.12
N PRO A 387 7.77 16.32 -7.20
CA PRO A 387 7.40 16.48 -5.79
C PRO A 387 8.40 17.34 -4.98
N SER A 388 9.63 17.50 -5.48
CA SER A 388 10.68 18.26 -4.79
C SER A 388 11.74 18.78 -5.76
N LYS A 389 12.55 19.73 -5.29
CA LYS A 389 13.70 20.24 -6.07
C LYS A 389 14.74 19.15 -6.33
N SER A 390 14.95 18.23 -5.41
CA SER A 390 15.87 17.10 -5.59
C SER A 390 15.41 16.18 -6.73
N GLU A 391 14.12 15.91 -6.83
CA GLU A 391 13.56 15.11 -7.92
C GLU A 391 13.60 15.87 -9.25
N ALA A 392 13.32 17.17 -9.26
CA ALA A 392 13.44 17.99 -10.46
C ALA A 392 14.88 18.01 -11.00
N ARG A 393 15.89 18.13 -10.12
CA ARG A 393 17.32 18.02 -10.49
C ARG A 393 17.62 16.68 -11.12
N ARG A 394 17.22 15.61 -10.48
CA ARG A 394 17.43 14.23 -10.99
C ARG A 394 16.82 14.06 -12.39
N LEU A 395 15.62 14.58 -12.60
CA LEU A 395 14.95 14.51 -13.90
C LEU A 395 15.72 15.28 -14.99
N ILE A 396 16.29 16.47 -14.68
CA ILE A 396 17.12 17.23 -15.62
C ILE A 396 18.40 16.46 -15.92
N GLU A 397 19.13 16.00 -14.91
CA GLU A 397 20.38 15.24 -15.05
C GLU A 397 20.21 13.95 -15.85
N GLN A 398 19.03 13.32 -15.79
CA GLN A 398 18.69 12.12 -16.56
C GLN A 398 18.13 12.42 -17.96
N GLY A 399 18.13 13.67 -18.40
CA GLY A 399 17.57 14.07 -19.70
C GLY A 399 16.05 13.92 -19.80
N GLY A 400 15.37 13.84 -18.65
CA GLY A 400 13.92 13.68 -18.54
C GLY A 400 13.13 14.98 -18.68
N VAL A 401 13.79 16.14 -18.84
CA VAL A 401 13.15 17.43 -19.08
C VAL A 401 13.51 17.95 -20.46
N LYS A 402 12.48 18.32 -21.23
CA LYS A 402 12.64 18.94 -22.55
C LYS A 402 11.87 20.23 -22.61
N LEU A 403 12.42 21.21 -23.30
CA LEU A 403 11.77 22.47 -23.65
C LEU A 403 11.81 22.62 -25.18
N ASN A 404 10.65 22.75 -25.82
CA ASN A 404 10.52 22.75 -27.28
C ASN A 404 11.29 21.60 -27.96
N ASP A 405 11.09 20.37 -27.45
CA ASP A 405 11.74 19.13 -27.85
C ASP A 405 13.25 19.05 -27.62
N THR A 406 13.89 20.12 -27.14
CA THR A 406 15.32 20.15 -26.80
C THR A 406 15.51 19.71 -25.34
N VAL A 407 16.44 18.77 -25.10
CA VAL A 407 16.77 18.31 -23.74
C VAL A 407 17.39 19.45 -22.94
N VAL A 408 16.89 19.65 -21.74
CA VAL A 408 17.46 20.60 -20.77
C VAL A 408 18.58 19.89 -20.02
N GLU A 409 19.81 20.35 -20.21
CA GLU A 409 21.02 19.76 -19.59
C GLU A 409 21.50 20.55 -18.36
N SER A 410 21.19 21.86 -18.29
CA SER A 410 21.66 22.72 -17.20
C SER A 410 20.64 22.80 -16.08
N LEU A 411 21.11 22.71 -14.84
CA LEU A 411 20.30 22.94 -13.64
C LEU A 411 19.93 24.42 -13.45
N ASP A 412 20.69 25.33 -14.07
CA ASP A 412 20.46 26.76 -14.04
C ASP A 412 19.65 27.28 -15.26
N ALA A 413 19.09 26.36 -16.04
CA ALA A 413 18.25 26.69 -17.19
C ALA A 413 17.02 27.49 -16.75
N THR A 414 16.75 28.57 -17.48
CA THR A 414 15.60 29.46 -17.25
C THR A 414 14.42 29.07 -18.12
N ALA A 415 13.22 29.38 -17.65
CA ALA A 415 11.98 29.14 -18.36
C ALA A 415 11.89 30.04 -19.60
N GLU A 416 11.78 29.45 -20.77
CA GLU A 416 11.53 30.12 -22.05
C GLU A 416 10.12 29.80 -22.53
N GLU A 417 9.58 30.65 -23.39
CA GLU A 417 8.28 30.44 -23.99
C GLU A 417 8.27 29.17 -24.82
N GLY A 418 7.24 28.34 -24.64
CA GLY A 418 7.10 27.10 -25.36
C GLY A 418 6.48 25.99 -24.53
N ILE A 419 6.67 24.76 -25.01
CA ILE A 419 6.14 23.57 -24.36
C ILE A 419 7.26 22.84 -23.64
N MET A 420 7.13 22.75 -22.31
CA MET A 420 8.00 21.96 -21.45
C MET A 420 7.39 20.57 -21.25
N LYS A 421 8.21 19.54 -21.47
CA LYS A 421 7.88 18.15 -21.15
C LYS A 421 8.73 17.68 -19.97
N VAL A 422 8.09 17.14 -18.94
CA VAL A 422 8.75 16.60 -17.74
C VAL A 422 8.43 15.11 -17.59
N GLY A 423 9.44 14.28 -17.73
CA GLY A 423 9.28 12.84 -17.81
C GLY A 423 8.52 12.40 -19.07
N LYS A 424 7.80 11.29 -18.97
CA LYS A 424 7.12 10.71 -20.14
C LYS A 424 5.71 11.27 -20.39
N ARG A 425 5.07 11.90 -19.38
CA ARG A 425 3.63 12.14 -19.39
C ARG A 425 3.19 13.57 -19.03
N LYS A 426 4.05 14.38 -18.47
CA LYS A 426 3.69 15.71 -17.99
C LYS A 426 4.14 16.77 -18.98
N PHE A 427 3.22 17.68 -19.31
CA PHE A 427 3.46 18.80 -20.22
C PHE A 427 3.03 20.10 -19.55
N LEU A 428 3.69 21.19 -19.88
CA LEU A 428 3.37 22.54 -19.42
C LEU A 428 3.65 23.52 -20.55
N LYS A 429 2.70 24.36 -20.88
CA LYS A 429 2.90 25.50 -21.78
C LYS A 429 3.36 26.71 -20.99
N ILE A 430 4.48 27.26 -21.36
CA ILE A 430 5.10 28.41 -20.72
C ILE A 430 4.85 29.64 -21.60
N ALA A 431 4.23 30.67 -21.04
CA ALA A 431 4.10 31.99 -21.64
C ALA A 431 4.96 32.99 -20.85
N LYS A 432 5.64 33.91 -21.53
CA LYS A 432 6.37 34.98 -20.85
C LYS A 432 5.43 36.14 -20.54
N LYS A 433 5.59 36.69 -19.33
CA LYS A 433 4.97 37.96 -19.01
C LYS A 433 5.77 39.05 -19.72
N GLY A 434 5.13 39.76 -20.67
CA GLY A 434 5.68 40.92 -21.32
C GLY A 434 6.01 42.05 -20.35
#